data_79b4cb617d3612b45b5ce8f92526c469
#
_entry.id   79b4cb617d3612b45b5ce8f92526c469
#
_cell.length_a   1.000
_cell.length_b   1.000
_cell.length_c   1.000
_cell.angle_alpha   90.00
_cell.angle_beta   90.00
_cell.angle_gamma   90.00
#
_symmetry.space_group_name_H-M   'P 1'
#
loop_
_entity.id
_entity.type
_entity.pdbx_description
1 polymer ?
#
loop_
_entity_poly.entity_id
_entity_poly.type
_entity_poly.pdbx_seq_one_letter_code
_entity_poly.pdbx_strand_id
1 'polypeptide(L)'
;MRDVTLCFLLKDEEILLAIKKRSLSGFGAAIGKLNGVGGKVDEGEGIRTAAVRELKEEIGVSVKENELEGVGNIRFHFKDKPEWDQHVHIFTVRSWEGEPQESEEMMPRWYKHSEIPFESMWADDKYWLPRVLAGKKVEGRFDFVNEGAQIDGFDIREV
;
A
#
# COMPACT_ATOMS: atom_id res chain seq x y z
N MET A 1 -16.76 -4.46 -3.95
CA MET A 1 -15.33 -4.08 -3.97
C MET A 1 -14.77 -4.27 -2.57
N ARG A 2 -13.66 -4.98 -2.45
CA ARG A 2 -13.09 -5.26 -1.13
C ARG A 2 -12.27 -4.09 -0.60
N ASP A 3 -12.24 -3.95 0.71
CA ASP A 3 -11.40 -2.97 1.39
C ASP A 3 -10.02 -3.57 1.65
N VAL A 4 -8.99 -2.76 1.37
CA VAL A 4 -7.59 -3.15 1.53
C VAL A 4 -6.86 -2.00 2.22
N THR A 5 -5.90 -2.32 3.05
CA THR A 5 -5.05 -1.32 3.70
C THR A 5 -3.68 -1.28 3.05
N LEU A 6 -3.07 -0.11 3.08
CA LEU A 6 -1.72 0.09 2.57
C LEU A 6 -1.00 1.08 3.48
N CYS A 7 0.06 0.62 4.12
CA CYS A 7 0.79 1.40 5.12
C CYS A 7 2.23 1.64 4.70
N PHE A 8 2.69 2.87 4.90
CA PHE A 8 4.09 3.25 4.66
C PHE A 8 4.72 3.74 5.95
N LEU A 9 5.74 3.05 6.42
CA LEU A 9 6.56 3.53 7.53
C LEU A 9 7.50 4.60 6.99
N LEU A 10 7.53 5.74 7.67
CA LEU A 10 8.37 6.87 7.30
C LEU A 10 9.34 7.18 8.43
N LYS A 11 10.61 7.37 8.09
CA LYS A 11 11.66 7.69 9.05
C LYS A 11 12.63 8.66 8.40
N ASP A 12 12.68 9.89 8.91
CA ASP A 12 13.48 10.96 8.32
C ASP A 12 13.06 11.17 6.85
N GLU A 13 13.97 11.00 5.91
CA GLU A 13 13.69 11.13 4.47
C GLU A 13 13.62 9.77 3.78
N GLU A 14 13.29 8.72 4.55
CA GLU A 14 13.20 7.37 4.03
C GLU A 14 11.79 6.79 4.18
N ILE A 15 11.46 5.91 3.26
CA ILE A 15 10.19 5.17 3.23
C ILE A 15 10.49 3.68 3.18
N LEU A 16 9.72 2.90 3.94
CA LEU A 16 9.80 1.44 3.88
C LEU A 16 8.90 0.92 2.77
N LEU A 17 9.50 0.21 1.84
CA LEU A 17 8.78 -0.55 0.81
C LEU A 17 9.14 -2.02 0.96
N ALA A 18 8.24 -2.89 0.57
CA ALA A 18 8.46 -4.33 0.68
C ALA A 18 8.18 -5.01 -0.65
N ILE A 19 9.03 -6.00 -0.98
CA ILE A 19 8.79 -6.85 -2.14
C ILE A 19 7.87 -7.97 -1.69
N LYS A 20 6.77 -8.15 -2.41
CA LYS A 20 5.87 -9.26 -2.15
C LYS A 20 6.44 -10.52 -2.78
N LYS A 21 6.87 -11.46 -1.92
CA LYS A 21 7.50 -12.70 -2.36
C LYS A 21 6.48 -13.73 -2.81
N ARG A 22 5.29 -13.75 -2.17
CA ARG A 22 4.18 -14.60 -2.55
C ARG A 22 2.87 -14.02 -2.01
N SER A 23 1.76 -14.44 -2.59
CA SER A 23 0.44 -13.94 -2.19
C SER A 23 -0.42 -15.08 -1.66
N LEU A 24 -0.91 -14.94 -0.44
CA LEU A 24 -1.87 -15.87 0.17
C LEU A 24 -3.30 -15.57 -0.28
N SER A 25 -3.54 -14.40 -0.86
CA SER A 25 -4.86 -13.97 -1.33
C SER A 25 -5.16 -14.34 -2.77
N GLY A 26 -4.21 -14.95 -3.47
CA GLY A 26 -4.36 -15.28 -4.89
C GLY A 26 -4.16 -14.10 -5.85
N PHE A 27 -3.77 -12.92 -5.36
CA PHE A 27 -3.51 -11.75 -6.19
C PHE A 27 -2.06 -11.80 -6.72
N GLY A 28 -1.83 -12.74 -7.66
CA GLY A 28 -0.49 -13.03 -8.17
C GLY A 28 0.20 -11.86 -8.87
N ALA A 29 -0.56 -10.90 -9.41
CA ALA A 29 0.00 -9.73 -10.09
C ALA A 29 0.85 -8.86 -9.14
N ALA A 30 0.64 -8.94 -7.82
CA ALA A 30 1.41 -8.18 -6.84
C ALA A 30 2.80 -8.79 -6.56
N ILE A 31 3.01 -10.06 -6.92
CA ILE A 31 4.29 -10.74 -6.63
C ILE A 31 5.44 -10.08 -7.39
N GLY A 32 6.52 -9.81 -6.68
CA GLY A 32 7.73 -9.18 -7.25
C GLY A 32 7.66 -7.66 -7.33
N LYS A 33 6.52 -7.05 -6.99
CA LYS A 33 6.41 -5.59 -6.97
C LYS A 33 6.73 -5.05 -5.59
N LEU A 34 7.39 -3.90 -5.58
CA LEU A 34 7.58 -3.13 -4.35
C LEU A 34 6.31 -2.34 -4.04
N ASN A 35 5.93 -2.32 -2.78
CA ASN A 35 4.78 -1.55 -2.33
C ASN A 35 4.87 -1.29 -0.82
N GLY A 36 3.93 -0.55 -0.28
CA GLY A 36 3.74 -0.47 1.16
C GLY A 36 3.26 -1.81 1.71
N VAL A 37 3.03 -1.86 3.00
CA VAL A 37 2.62 -3.06 3.72
C VAL A 37 1.14 -2.98 4.03
N GLY A 38 0.40 -4.04 3.78
CA GLY A 38 -1.02 -4.08 4.07
C GLY A 38 -1.68 -5.31 3.48
N GLY A 39 -3.00 -5.33 3.52
CA GLY A 39 -3.76 -6.45 3.01
C GLY A 39 -5.25 -6.26 3.17
N LYS A 40 -5.99 -7.32 2.93
CA LYS A 40 -7.46 -7.32 3.00
C LYS A 40 -7.95 -7.04 4.42
N VAL A 41 -9.01 -6.26 4.50
CA VAL A 41 -9.78 -6.09 5.74
C VAL A 41 -10.72 -7.28 5.85
N ASP A 42 -10.67 -7.98 6.99
CA ASP A 42 -11.54 -9.13 7.22
C ASP A 42 -12.97 -8.67 7.50
N GLU A 43 -13.93 -9.56 7.27
CA GLU A 43 -15.34 -9.27 7.54
C GLU A 43 -15.52 -8.91 9.02
N GLY A 44 -16.17 -7.78 9.27
CA GLY A 44 -16.41 -7.29 10.63
C GLY A 44 -15.22 -6.60 11.28
N GLU A 45 -14.10 -6.53 10.59
CA GLU A 45 -12.89 -5.88 11.11
C GLU A 45 -12.89 -4.40 10.72
N GLY A 46 -12.40 -3.52 11.62
CA GLY A 46 -12.22 -2.12 11.31
C GLY A 46 -11.00 -1.91 10.39
N ILE A 47 -11.04 -0.86 9.58
CA ILE A 47 -9.95 -0.53 8.64
C ILE A 47 -8.62 -0.36 9.38
N ARG A 48 -8.60 0.44 10.45
CA ARG A 48 -7.37 0.68 11.23
C ARG A 48 -6.90 -0.57 11.97
N THR A 49 -7.82 -1.37 12.44
CA THR A 49 -7.51 -2.65 13.08
C THR A 49 -6.81 -3.59 12.10
N ALA A 50 -7.30 -3.64 10.87
CA ALA A 50 -6.69 -4.45 9.81
C ALA A 50 -5.28 -3.95 9.49
N ALA A 51 -5.08 -2.64 9.41
CA ALA A 51 -3.77 -2.06 9.12
C ALA A 51 -2.75 -2.44 10.21
N VAL A 52 -3.14 -2.34 11.48
CA VAL A 52 -2.28 -2.73 12.62
C VAL A 52 -1.93 -4.22 12.54
N ARG A 53 -2.93 -5.04 12.28
CA ARG A 53 -2.75 -6.51 12.18
C ARG A 53 -1.80 -6.88 11.05
N GLU A 54 -1.98 -6.31 9.86
CA GLU A 54 -1.14 -6.61 8.69
C GLU A 54 0.32 -6.19 8.91
N LEU A 55 0.56 -5.04 9.54
CA LEU A 55 1.93 -4.60 9.86
C LEU A 55 2.62 -5.61 10.77
N LYS A 56 1.89 -6.13 11.75
CA LYS A 56 2.45 -7.14 12.67
C LYS A 56 2.71 -8.47 11.97
N GLU A 57 1.77 -8.93 11.18
CA GLU A 57 1.88 -10.21 10.47
C GLU A 57 2.96 -10.19 9.39
N GLU A 58 3.03 -9.12 8.61
CA GLU A 58 3.90 -9.10 7.44
C GLU A 58 5.33 -8.68 7.72
N ILE A 59 5.57 -7.76 8.64
CA ILE A 59 6.92 -7.26 8.93
C ILE A 59 7.28 -7.20 10.42
N GLY A 60 6.42 -7.70 11.29
CA GLY A 60 6.73 -7.82 12.72
C GLY A 60 6.73 -6.52 13.52
N VAL A 61 6.15 -5.46 12.98
CA VAL A 61 6.14 -4.14 13.60
C VAL A 61 4.82 -3.94 14.35
N SER A 62 4.91 -3.40 15.59
CA SER A 62 3.75 -3.08 16.42
C SER A 62 3.42 -1.60 16.34
N VAL A 63 2.18 -1.30 15.95
CA VAL A 63 1.68 0.06 15.78
C VAL A 63 0.34 0.18 16.50
N LYS A 64 0.12 1.30 17.17
CA LYS A 64 -1.19 1.61 17.75
C LYS A 64 -2.07 2.24 16.68
N GLU A 65 -3.39 2.05 16.79
CA GLU A 65 -4.30 2.64 15.80
C GLU A 65 -4.18 4.16 15.69
N ASN A 66 -3.91 4.84 16.81
CA ASN A 66 -3.74 6.30 16.79
C ASN A 66 -2.39 6.76 16.24
N GLU A 67 -1.49 5.84 15.95
CA GLU A 67 -0.21 6.14 15.28
C GLU A 67 -0.34 6.05 13.76
N LEU A 68 -1.47 5.58 13.25
CA LEU A 68 -1.77 5.56 11.83
C LEU A 68 -2.30 6.94 11.40
N GLU A 69 -1.66 7.55 10.43
CA GLU A 69 -2.17 8.77 9.83
C GLU A 69 -2.85 8.42 8.50
N GLY A 70 -4.14 8.66 8.40
CA GLY A 70 -4.88 8.44 7.16
C GLY A 70 -4.52 9.52 6.14
N VAL A 71 -3.94 9.13 5.02
CA VAL A 71 -3.45 10.06 4.01
C VAL A 71 -4.19 9.93 2.68
N GLY A 72 -5.10 9.00 2.58
CA GLY A 72 -5.92 8.92 1.38
C GLY A 72 -6.63 7.60 1.20
N ASN A 73 -7.42 7.57 0.13
CA ASN A 73 -8.06 6.34 -0.32
C ASN A 73 -8.21 6.38 -1.83
N ILE A 74 -8.01 5.25 -2.47
CA ILE A 74 -8.04 5.14 -3.92
C ILE A 74 -8.80 3.89 -4.29
N ARG A 75 -9.69 4.00 -5.28
CA ARG A 75 -10.39 2.87 -5.84
C ARG A 75 -9.67 2.38 -7.08
N PHE A 76 -9.39 1.07 -7.10
CA PHE A 76 -8.73 0.43 -8.23
C PHE A 76 -9.70 -0.50 -8.94
N HIS A 77 -9.89 -0.26 -10.22
CA HIS A 77 -10.75 -1.06 -11.08
C HIS A 77 -9.88 -1.80 -12.10
N PHE A 78 -10.10 -3.10 -12.22
CA PHE A 78 -9.38 -3.95 -13.17
C PHE A 78 -10.39 -4.42 -14.22
N LYS A 79 -10.35 -3.84 -15.42
CA LYS A 79 -11.36 -4.10 -16.46
C LYS A 79 -11.45 -5.58 -16.86
N ASP A 80 -10.31 -6.25 -16.96
CA ASP A 80 -10.24 -7.65 -17.35
C ASP A 80 -10.25 -8.62 -16.15
N LYS A 81 -10.23 -8.11 -14.94
CA LYS A 81 -10.29 -8.89 -13.71
C LYS A 81 -11.10 -8.15 -12.63
N PRO A 82 -12.42 -7.98 -12.83
CA PRO A 82 -13.24 -7.22 -11.85
C PRO A 82 -13.21 -7.78 -10.44
N GLU A 83 -12.91 -9.07 -10.28
CA GLU A 83 -12.77 -9.69 -8.98
C GLU A 83 -11.58 -9.14 -8.17
N TRP A 84 -10.66 -8.42 -8.83
CA TRP A 84 -9.53 -7.77 -8.16
C TRP A 84 -9.84 -6.34 -7.73
N ASP A 85 -10.99 -5.81 -8.07
CA ASP A 85 -11.38 -4.44 -7.70
C ASP A 85 -11.28 -4.24 -6.20
N GLN A 86 -10.68 -3.12 -5.79
CA GLN A 86 -10.43 -2.86 -4.39
C GLN A 86 -10.45 -1.37 -4.06
N HIS A 87 -10.86 -1.08 -2.83
CA HIS A 87 -10.80 0.24 -2.24
C HIS A 87 -9.64 0.26 -1.25
N VAL A 88 -8.57 0.94 -1.61
CA VAL A 88 -7.34 0.94 -0.82
C VAL A 88 -7.32 2.15 0.10
N HIS A 89 -7.16 1.89 1.40
CA HIS A 89 -7.06 2.91 2.45
C HIS A 89 -5.59 3.06 2.80
N ILE A 90 -5.05 4.27 2.65
CA ILE A 90 -3.63 4.56 2.72
C ILE A 90 -3.29 5.26 4.02
N PHE A 91 -2.28 4.74 4.70
CA PHE A 91 -1.78 5.29 5.96
C PHE A 91 -0.28 5.50 5.92
N THR A 92 0.19 6.54 6.59
CA THR A 92 1.61 6.68 6.92
C THR A 92 1.80 6.47 8.41
N VAL A 93 2.96 5.98 8.81
CA VAL A 93 3.29 5.65 10.20
C VAL A 93 4.67 6.19 10.49
N ARG A 94 4.78 7.04 11.50
CA ARG A 94 6.07 7.66 11.90
C ARG A 94 6.59 7.17 13.24
N SER A 95 5.78 6.40 13.97
CA SER A 95 6.13 5.88 15.29
C SER A 95 5.64 4.44 15.41
N TRP A 96 6.52 3.54 15.82
CA TRP A 96 6.22 2.11 15.97
C TRP A 96 7.20 1.45 16.92
N GLU A 97 6.91 0.21 17.33
CA GLU A 97 7.81 -0.61 18.13
C GLU A 97 8.28 -1.81 17.30
N GLY A 98 9.54 -2.16 17.46
CA GLY A 98 10.18 -3.28 16.77
C GLY A 98 10.86 -2.84 15.48
N GLU A 99 11.65 -3.74 14.93
CA GLU A 99 12.35 -3.53 13.67
C GLU A 99 11.65 -4.30 12.55
N PRO A 100 11.44 -3.68 11.38
CA PRO A 100 10.88 -4.40 10.24
C PRO A 100 11.70 -5.63 9.89
N GLN A 101 11.04 -6.76 9.75
CA GLN A 101 11.68 -8.05 9.49
C GLN A 101 11.08 -8.71 8.26
N GLU A 102 11.90 -9.46 7.55
CA GLU A 102 11.43 -10.28 6.44
C GLU A 102 10.53 -11.40 6.97
N SER A 103 9.48 -11.70 6.20
CA SER A 103 8.58 -12.81 6.46
C SER A 103 8.49 -13.69 5.22
N GLU A 104 7.66 -14.73 5.27
CA GLU A 104 7.43 -15.58 4.10
C GLU A 104 6.81 -14.81 2.93
N GLU A 105 6.00 -13.80 3.22
CA GLU A 105 5.32 -12.99 2.21
C GLU A 105 6.09 -11.78 1.75
N MET A 106 6.86 -11.15 2.63
CA MET A 106 7.38 -9.81 2.43
C MET A 106 8.86 -9.68 2.73
N MET A 107 9.56 -8.91 1.89
CA MET A 107 10.94 -8.52 2.13
C MET A 107 11.03 -6.99 2.17
N PRO A 108 11.09 -6.38 3.38
CA PRO A 108 11.12 -4.92 3.54
C PRO A 108 12.50 -4.33 3.29
N ARG A 109 12.50 -3.10 2.78
CA ARG A 109 13.73 -2.35 2.54
C ARG A 109 13.44 -0.85 2.63
N TRP A 110 14.39 -0.09 3.19
CA TRP A 110 14.31 1.37 3.25
C TRP A 110 14.83 2.00 1.97
N TYR A 111 14.14 3.04 1.50
CA TYR A 111 14.53 3.83 0.34
C TYR A 111 14.44 5.31 0.68
N LYS A 112 15.40 6.10 0.21
CA LYS A 112 15.28 7.56 0.30
C LYS A 112 14.12 8.01 -0.59
N HIS A 113 13.41 9.06 -0.18
CA HIS A 113 12.31 9.60 -0.99
C HIS A 113 12.77 9.98 -2.40
N SER A 114 14.02 10.41 -2.55
CA SER A 114 14.60 10.78 -3.85
C SER A 114 15.01 9.57 -4.70
N GLU A 115 14.97 8.38 -4.14
CA GLU A 115 15.47 7.16 -4.79
C GLU A 115 14.42 6.05 -4.87
N ILE A 116 13.14 6.40 -4.79
CA ILE A 116 12.06 5.42 -4.90
C ILE A 116 12.05 4.79 -6.29
N PRO A 117 12.17 3.46 -6.38
CA PRO A 117 12.22 2.79 -7.69
C PRO A 117 10.81 2.56 -8.25
N PHE A 118 10.18 3.62 -8.74
CA PHE A 118 8.80 3.55 -9.26
C PHE A 118 8.62 2.51 -10.37
N GLU A 119 9.66 2.24 -11.12
CA GLU A 119 9.62 1.23 -12.20
C GLU A 119 9.40 -0.20 -11.65
N SER A 120 9.70 -0.41 -10.37
CA SER A 120 9.49 -1.71 -9.70
C SER A 120 8.19 -1.75 -8.90
N MET A 121 7.39 -0.70 -8.99
CA MET A 121 6.12 -0.56 -8.28
C MET A 121 4.95 -0.66 -9.24
N TRP A 122 3.72 -0.59 -8.71
CA TRP A 122 2.53 -0.46 -9.55
C TRP A 122 2.57 0.86 -10.30
N ALA A 123 1.99 0.86 -11.50
CA ALA A 123 2.04 2.04 -12.39
C ALA A 123 1.40 3.29 -11.80
N ASP A 124 0.49 3.15 -10.84
CA ASP A 124 -0.23 4.27 -10.22
C ASP A 124 0.62 5.03 -9.20
N ASP A 125 1.57 4.38 -8.57
CA ASP A 125 2.28 4.95 -7.41
C ASP A 125 2.96 6.27 -7.70
N LYS A 126 3.57 6.41 -8.87
CA LYS A 126 4.26 7.64 -9.26
C LYS A 126 3.33 8.85 -9.38
N TYR A 127 2.03 8.64 -9.49
CA TYR A 127 1.06 9.73 -9.64
C TYR A 127 0.52 10.25 -8.31
N TRP A 128 0.56 9.45 -7.25
CA TRP A 128 0.00 9.88 -5.97
C TRP A 128 0.98 9.82 -4.79
N LEU A 129 1.92 8.86 -4.76
CA LEU A 129 2.83 8.71 -3.63
C LEU A 129 3.69 9.95 -3.39
N PRO A 130 4.24 10.63 -4.41
CA PRO A 130 4.99 11.87 -4.18
C PRO A 130 4.16 12.95 -3.50
N ARG A 131 2.86 13.03 -3.79
CA ARG A 131 1.96 14.00 -3.15
C ARG A 131 1.80 13.70 -1.66
N VAL A 132 1.64 12.42 -1.32
CA VAL A 132 1.55 11.97 0.08
C VAL A 132 2.84 12.29 0.82
N LEU A 133 3.99 12.04 0.23
CA LEU A 133 5.29 12.34 0.83
C LEU A 133 5.52 13.84 0.99
N ALA A 134 4.86 14.66 0.20
CA ALA A 134 4.87 16.12 0.33
C ALA A 134 3.88 16.64 1.37
N GLY A 135 3.19 15.75 2.07
CA GLY A 135 2.26 16.11 3.14
C GLY A 135 0.82 16.32 2.69
N LYS A 136 0.48 15.91 1.48
CA LYS A 136 -0.88 16.04 0.95
C LYS A 136 -1.68 14.76 1.20
N LYS A 137 -3.00 14.90 1.25
CA LYS A 137 -3.92 13.76 1.29
C LYS A 137 -4.54 13.61 -0.09
N VAL A 138 -4.79 12.37 -0.52
CA VAL A 138 -5.26 12.09 -1.87
C VAL A 138 -6.51 11.21 -1.85
N GLU A 139 -7.36 11.41 -2.85
CA GLU A 139 -8.49 10.56 -3.16
C GLU A 139 -8.60 10.41 -4.66
N GLY A 140 -9.10 9.26 -5.10
CA GLY A 140 -9.32 9.09 -6.53
C GLY A 140 -9.52 7.65 -6.94
N ARG A 141 -9.29 7.41 -8.23
CA ARG A 141 -9.44 6.09 -8.82
C ARG A 141 -8.39 5.87 -9.91
N PHE A 142 -8.10 4.61 -10.15
CA PHE A 142 -7.31 4.16 -11.29
C PHE A 142 -8.02 3.00 -11.96
N ASP A 143 -8.09 3.05 -13.28
CA ASP A 143 -8.63 1.97 -14.10
C ASP A 143 -7.47 1.26 -14.78
N PHE A 144 -7.35 -0.04 -14.51
CA PHE A 144 -6.28 -0.87 -15.06
C PHE A 144 -6.80 -1.82 -16.14
N VAL A 145 -5.94 -2.11 -17.11
CA VAL A 145 -6.12 -3.16 -18.10
C VAL A 145 -4.89 -4.07 -18.07
N ASN A 146 -4.94 -5.18 -18.79
CA ASN A 146 -3.85 -6.16 -18.86
C ASN A 146 -3.42 -6.64 -17.48
N GLU A 147 -4.40 -7.00 -16.63
CA GLU A 147 -4.19 -7.52 -15.28
C GLU A 147 -3.32 -6.61 -14.41
N GLY A 148 -3.53 -5.29 -14.51
CA GLY A 148 -2.82 -4.29 -13.72
C GLY A 148 -1.53 -3.80 -14.33
N ALA A 149 -1.15 -4.29 -15.51
CA ALA A 149 0.10 -3.88 -16.14
C ALA A 149 0.04 -2.49 -16.74
N GLN A 150 -1.16 -1.99 -17.04
CA GLN A 150 -1.34 -0.73 -17.76
C GLN A 150 -2.51 0.06 -17.22
N ILE A 151 -2.32 1.36 -17.06
CA ILE A 151 -3.40 2.29 -16.68
C ILE A 151 -4.16 2.69 -17.94
N ASP A 152 -5.50 2.58 -17.89
CA ASP A 152 -6.39 2.98 -18.96
C ASP A 152 -7.03 4.34 -18.71
N GLY A 153 -7.06 4.77 -17.46
CA GLY A 153 -7.58 6.07 -17.07
C GLY A 153 -7.45 6.27 -15.57
N PHE A 154 -7.44 7.51 -15.13
CA PHE A 154 -7.39 7.78 -13.70
C PHE A 154 -7.84 9.20 -13.39
N ASP A 155 -8.20 9.41 -12.13
CA ASP A 155 -8.52 10.72 -11.58
C ASP A 155 -8.00 10.73 -10.14
N ILE A 156 -7.06 11.62 -9.86
CA ILE A 156 -6.46 11.80 -8.53
C ILE A 156 -6.56 13.27 -8.17
N ARG A 157 -7.06 13.54 -6.96
CA ARG A 157 -7.13 14.89 -6.43
C ARG A 157 -6.58 14.95 -5.01
N GLU A 158 -6.07 16.10 -4.65
CA GLU A 158 -5.66 16.41 -3.28
C GLU A 158 -6.87 16.91 -2.48
N VAL A 159 -7.00 16.45 -1.26
CA VAL A 159 -8.15 16.78 -0.39
C VAL A 159 -7.71 17.36 0.95
#